data_14389a8697e2f6b56ae4148fbca467ff
#
_entry.id   14389a8697e2f6b56ae4148fbca467ff
#
_cell.length_a   1.000
_cell.length_b   1.000
_cell.length_c   1.000
_cell.angle_alpha   90.00
_cell.angle_beta   90.00
_cell.angle_gamma   90.00
#
_symmetry.space_group_name_H-M   'P 1'
#
loop_
_entity.id
_entity.type
_entity.pdbx_description
1 polymer ?
#
loop_
_entity_poly.entity_id
_entity_poly.type
_entity_poly.pdbx_seq_one_letter_code
_entity_poly.pdbx_strand_id
1 'polypeptide(L)'
;MRQILLFPFLFMVGGSTAQPRVVHVVVALCDNVNQGIVKVPAGIGNGQKPSTNLYWGAGYGVKTHFDRSSEWVRLKCGPAEDVHILDRAVWKHRDSAVYLVADAYDGKFIREATEDLLRYASGADPVRIQADGRTIAAGGSADLIAYVGHDGLMDFALSEEFPATDRKRRETIILACISKRYFAEPLRSTGASPLLWTTGLMAPEAYTLRAALEGWVRGETAAAIDERAAVAYNTYQKCGLTGARRLFATGW
;
A
#
# COMPACT_ATOMS: atom_id res chain seq x y z
N MET A 1 44.56 -27.82 -49.42
CA MET A 1 44.47 -27.45 -47.98
C MET A 1 43.31 -26.48 -47.81
N ARG A 2 42.23 -26.95 -47.23
CA ARG A 2 41.04 -26.12 -46.92
C ARG A 2 41.14 -25.67 -45.45
N GLN A 3 41.31 -24.36 -45.21
CA GLN A 3 41.26 -23.79 -43.88
C GLN A 3 39.80 -23.69 -43.43
N ILE A 4 39.47 -24.34 -42.33
CA ILE A 4 38.18 -24.25 -41.63
C ILE A 4 38.32 -23.08 -40.64
N LEU A 5 37.62 -21.97 -40.92
CA LEU A 5 37.46 -20.88 -39.98
C LEU A 5 36.40 -21.25 -38.94
N LEU A 6 36.83 -21.52 -37.72
CA LEU A 6 35.93 -21.62 -36.55
C LEU A 6 35.55 -20.21 -36.10
N PHE A 7 34.28 -19.85 -36.25
CA PHE A 7 33.69 -18.68 -35.60
C PHE A 7 33.30 -19.03 -34.14
N PRO A 8 33.76 -18.31 -33.14
CA PRO A 8 33.29 -18.52 -31.80
C PRO A 8 31.86 -17.98 -31.66
N PHE A 9 30.91 -18.85 -31.35
CA PHE A 9 29.56 -18.46 -30.97
C PHE A 9 29.61 -17.88 -29.55
N LEU A 10 29.50 -16.55 -29.47
CA LEU A 10 29.37 -15.84 -28.17
C LEU A 10 27.95 -16.02 -27.68
N PHE A 11 27.72 -16.95 -26.73
CA PHE A 11 26.46 -17.06 -26.01
C PHE A 11 26.28 -15.80 -25.12
N MET A 12 25.49 -14.83 -25.57
CA MET A 12 24.94 -13.80 -24.67
C MET A 12 23.93 -14.46 -23.76
N VAL A 13 24.32 -14.68 -22.51
CA VAL A 13 23.40 -15.02 -21.43
C VAL A 13 22.61 -13.74 -21.14
N GLY A 14 21.48 -13.60 -21.82
CA GLY A 14 20.49 -12.56 -21.52
C GLY A 14 19.89 -12.84 -20.15
N GLY A 15 20.43 -12.23 -19.10
CA GLY A 15 19.81 -12.21 -17.79
C GLY A 15 18.44 -11.53 -17.90
N SER A 16 17.36 -12.32 -17.84
CA SER A 16 16.00 -11.78 -17.68
C SER A 16 15.95 -11.07 -16.34
N THR A 17 16.15 -9.76 -16.34
CA THR A 17 15.88 -8.95 -15.15
C THR A 17 14.36 -8.94 -14.97
N ALA A 18 13.86 -9.67 -13.98
CA ALA A 18 12.44 -9.60 -13.60
C ALA A 18 12.03 -8.13 -13.45
N GLN A 19 10.90 -7.77 -14.04
CA GLN A 19 10.35 -6.41 -13.91
C GLN A 19 10.18 -6.09 -12.42
N PRO A 20 10.56 -4.87 -11.99
CA PRO A 20 10.40 -4.48 -10.60
C PRO A 20 8.92 -4.47 -10.22
N ARG A 21 8.60 -5.04 -9.06
CA ARG A 21 7.25 -4.98 -8.48
C ARG A 21 7.06 -3.67 -7.72
N VAL A 22 5.86 -3.13 -7.77
CA VAL A 22 5.52 -1.86 -7.13
C VAL A 22 4.33 -2.03 -6.20
N VAL A 23 4.49 -1.53 -4.99
CA VAL A 23 3.41 -1.33 -4.02
C VAL A 23 3.06 0.15 -4.02
N HIS A 24 1.76 0.49 -4.12
CA HIS A 24 1.29 1.85 -3.93
C HIS A 24 0.37 1.91 -2.70
N VAL A 25 0.72 2.74 -1.73
CA VAL A 25 -0.01 2.92 -0.47
C VAL A 25 -0.72 4.26 -0.47
N VAL A 26 -2.03 4.23 -0.43
CA VAL A 26 -2.89 5.39 -0.18
C VAL A 26 -3.06 5.54 1.32
N VAL A 27 -2.63 6.65 1.89
CA VAL A 27 -2.76 6.95 3.32
C VAL A 27 -3.73 8.12 3.49
N ALA A 28 -4.96 7.84 3.91
CA ALA A 28 -5.90 8.88 4.32
C ALA A 28 -5.52 9.38 5.71
N LEU A 29 -4.96 10.58 5.81
CA LEU A 29 -4.49 11.14 7.08
C LEU A 29 -5.62 11.20 8.11
N CYS A 30 -5.31 10.82 9.36
CA CYS A 30 -6.24 10.89 10.48
C CYS A 30 -6.72 12.33 10.70
N ASP A 31 -8.03 12.56 10.63
CA ASP A 31 -8.60 13.89 10.76
C ASP A 31 -9.77 13.92 11.76
N ASN A 32 -9.52 14.53 12.92
CA ASN A 32 -10.51 14.68 13.99
C ASN A 32 -11.72 15.56 13.63
N VAL A 33 -11.63 16.32 12.55
CA VAL A 33 -12.65 17.30 12.16
C VAL A 33 -13.52 16.77 11.01
N ASN A 34 -12.90 16.11 10.05
CA ASN A 34 -13.55 15.77 8.78
C ASN A 34 -13.87 14.27 8.61
N GLN A 35 -13.57 13.43 9.61
CA GLN A 35 -13.81 11.98 9.56
C GLN A 35 -14.62 11.51 10.77
N GLY A 36 -15.44 10.48 10.58
CA GLY A 36 -16.27 9.85 11.61
C GLY A 36 -15.51 8.98 12.63
N ILE A 37 -14.28 9.35 12.98
CA ILE A 37 -13.40 8.61 13.86
C ILE A 37 -13.62 8.90 15.34
N VAL A 38 -13.23 7.97 16.20
CA VAL A 38 -12.98 8.29 17.61
C VAL A 38 -11.80 9.27 17.66
N LYS A 39 -12.05 10.45 18.22
CA LYS A 39 -11.04 11.52 18.25
C LYS A 39 -9.77 11.08 18.96
N VAL A 40 -8.65 11.32 18.32
CA VAL A 40 -7.30 11.14 18.88
C VAL A 40 -6.75 12.46 19.40
N PRO A 41 -5.64 12.49 20.16
CA PRO A 41 -5.00 13.73 20.58
C PRO A 41 -4.78 14.68 19.40
N ALA A 42 -5.08 15.99 19.59
CA ALA A 42 -5.06 16.99 18.52
C ALA A 42 -3.75 17.06 17.73
N GLY A 43 -2.62 16.78 18.38
CA GLY A 43 -1.29 16.82 17.76
C GLY A 43 -1.08 15.75 16.66
N ILE A 44 -1.83 14.65 16.70
CA ILE A 44 -1.73 13.53 15.74
C ILE A 44 -2.99 13.35 14.88
N GLY A 45 -4.08 14.06 15.22
CA GLY A 45 -5.38 13.99 14.53
C GLY A 45 -5.66 15.19 13.63
N ASN A 46 -4.63 15.86 13.13
CA ASN A 46 -4.77 16.93 12.13
C ASN A 46 -4.47 16.37 10.74
N GLY A 47 -5.53 16.22 9.93
CA GLY A 47 -5.45 15.67 8.58
C GLY A 47 -4.70 16.54 7.58
N GLN A 48 -4.40 17.80 7.90
CA GLN A 48 -3.68 18.76 7.08
C GLN A 48 -2.21 18.90 7.49
N LYS A 49 -1.76 18.12 8.50
CA LYS A 49 -0.38 18.18 9.00
C LYS A 49 0.32 16.81 8.96
N PRO A 50 0.81 16.39 7.79
CA PRO A 50 1.43 15.08 7.60
C PRO A 50 2.56 14.79 8.61
N SER A 51 3.39 15.80 8.91
CA SER A 51 4.59 15.64 9.74
C SER A 51 4.36 15.07 11.14
N THR A 52 3.16 15.27 11.70
CA THR A 52 2.79 14.76 13.04
C THR A 52 1.61 13.81 13.02
N ASN A 53 0.99 13.60 11.87
CA ASN A 53 -0.22 12.81 11.73
C ASN A 53 -0.03 11.35 12.16
N LEU A 54 -1.04 10.78 12.82
CA LEU A 54 -1.04 9.41 13.36
C LEU A 54 -0.61 8.37 12.33
N TYR A 55 -1.17 8.45 11.11
CA TYR A 55 -0.95 7.45 10.07
C TYR A 55 0.27 7.73 9.18
N TRP A 56 0.95 8.88 9.35
CA TRP A 56 2.06 9.26 8.49
C TRP A 56 3.35 9.60 9.23
N GLY A 57 3.40 10.73 9.93
CA GLY A 57 4.60 11.29 10.55
C GLY A 57 4.79 10.91 12.02
N ALA A 58 3.76 10.42 12.71
CA ALA A 58 3.88 9.89 14.08
C ALA A 58 4.74 8.62 14.12
N GLY A 59 5.11 8.16 15.30
CA GLY A 59 6.09 7.08 15.51
C GLY A 59 5.77 5.77 14.77
N TYR A 60 4.49 5.45 14.61
CA TYR A 60 4.00 4.27 13.89
C TYR A 60 3.27 4.61 12.59
N GLY A 61 3.32 5.85 12.15
CA GLY A 61 2.84 6.27 10.84
C GLY A 61 3.72 5.73 9.71
N VAL A 62 3.16 5.61 8.53
CA VAL A 62 3.79 4.95 7.37
C VAL A 62 5.17 5.52 7.08
N LYS A 63 5.29 6.84 6.93
CA LYS A 63 6.59 7.46 6.61
C LYS A 63 7.64 7.17 7.67
N THR A 64 7.35 7.48 8.92
CA THR A 64 8.31 7.34 10.01
C THR A 64 8.70 5.89 10.24
N HIS A 65 7.74 4.96 10.11
CA HIS A 65 7.98 3.54 10.36
C HIS A 65 8.86 2.89 9.27
N PHE A 66 8.61 3.23 8.00
CA PHE A 66 9.43 2.74 6.89
C PHE A 66 10.80 3.42 6.82
N ASP A 67 10.93 4.71 7.19
CA ASP A 67 12.22 5.40 7.28
C ASP A 67 13.15 4.79 8.35
N ARG A 68 12.59 4.12 9.36
CA ARG A 68 13.35 3.41 10.41
C ARG A 68 13.63 1.95 10.09
N SER A 69 13.11 1.45 8.97
CA SER A 69 13.28 0.05 8.58
C SER A 69 14.69 -0.22 8.06
N SER A 70 15.26 -1.36 8.42
CA SER A 70 16.52 -1.85 7.86
C SER A 70 16.35 -2.43 6.45
N GLU A 71 15.13 -2.88 6.10
CA GLU A 71 14.81 -3.53 4.82
C GLU A 71 14.50 -2.52 3.70
N TRP A 72 14.05 -1.32 4.05
CA TRP A 72 13.61 -0.31 3.09
C TRP A 72 14.54 0.90 3.07
N VAL A 73 14.98 1.28 1.88
CA VAL A 73 15.87 2.43 1.66
C VAL A 73 15.08 3.56 1.02
N ARG A 74 15.03 4.72 1.69
CA ARG A 74 14.35 5.91 1.18
C ARG A 74 14.99 6.41 -0.11
N LEU A 75 14.17 6.72 -1.11
CA LEU A 75 14.58 7.37 -2.35
C LEU A 75 14.12 8.83 -2.35
N LYS A 76 14.87 9.69 -3.01
CA LYS A 76 14.49 11.08 -3.28
C LYS A 76 13.43 11.13 -4.38
N CYS A 77 12.28 11.73 -4.10
CA CYS A 77 11.23 11.99 -5.10
C CYS A 77 10.74 13.43 -4.99
N GLY A 78 10.10 13.92 -6.06
CA GLY A 78 9.36 15.19 -6.03
C GLY A 78 8.02 15.05 -5.29
N PRO A 79 7.33 16.18 -5.08
CA PRO A 79 5.96 16.19 -4.56
C PRO A 79 5.01 15.49 -5.54
N ALA A 80 3.83 15.11 -5.06
CA ALA A 80 2.75 14.66 -5.93
C ALA A 80 2.18 15.85 -6.75
N GLU A 81 1.65 15.54 -7.92
CA GLU A 81 0.97 16.55 -8.77
C GLU A 81 -0.47 16.79 -8.25
N ASP A 82 -1.10 15.78 -7.68
CA ASP A 82 -2.42 15.88 -7.08
C ASP A 82 -2.37 16.73 -5.81
N VAL A 83 -3.20 17.77 -5.78
CA VAL A 83 -3.29 18.75 -4.68
C VAL A 83 -3.83 18.16 -3.37
N HIS A 84 -4.53 17.03 -3.42
CA HIS A 84 -5.02 16.32 -2.24
C HIS A 84 -3.92 15.51 -1.54
N ILE A 85 -2.79 15.28 -2.21
CA ILE A 85 -1.65 14.55 -1.66
C ILE A 85 -0.66 15.55 -1.06
N LEU A 86 -0.62 15.62 0.26
CA LEU A 86 0.19 16.59 1.00
C LEU A 86 1.66 16.19 1.15
N ASP A 87 1.96 14.89 1.09
CA ASP A 87 3.34 14.37 1.14
C ASP A 87 3.41 13.03 0.39
N ARG A 88 4.56 12.77 -0.23
CA ARG A 88 4.88 11.53 -0.93
C ARG A 88 6.19 10.97 -0.43
N ALA A 89 6.24 9.66 -0.26
CA ALA A 89 7.43 8.95 0.13
C ALA A 89 7.66 7.73 -0.77
N VAL A 90 8.91 7.49 -1.13
CA VAL A 90 9.29 6.36 -1.98
C VAL A 90 10.44 5.60 -1.33
N TRP A 91 10.34 4.28 -1.31
CA TRP A 91 11.42 3.41 -0.83
C TRP A 91 11.67 2.29 -1.84
N LYS A 92 12.89 1.77 -1.81
CA LYS A 92 13.27 0.54 -2.47
C LYS A 92 13.59 -0.51 -1.42
N HIS A 93 13.08 -1.73 -1.58
CA HIS A 93 13.49 -2.84 -0.75
C HIS A 93 14.97 -3.16 -0.99
N ARG A 94 15.74 -3.39 0.08
CA ARG A 94 17.20 -3.56 0.02
C ARG A 94 17.58 -4.76 -0.85
N ASP A 95 16.94 -5.89 -0.61
CA ASP A 95 17.35 -7.19 -1.15
C ASP A 95 16.46 -7.70 -2.29
N SER A 96 15.51 -6.88 -2.75
CA SER A 96 14.61 -7.28 -3.86
C SER A 96 14.31 -6.13 -4.81
N ALA A 97 13.85 -6.44 -6.02
CA ALA A 97 13.41 -5.45 -7.00
C ALA A 97 11.97 -4.98 -6.71
N VAL A 98 11.71 -4.52 -5.48
CA VAL A 98 10.40 -4.00 -5.06
C VAL A 98 10.54 -2.54 -4.66
N TYR A 99 9.60 -1.72 -5.14
CA TYR A 99 9.45 -0.32 -4.76
C TYR A 99 8.17 -0.14 -3.98
N LEU A 100 8.21 0.72 -2.98
CA LEU A 100 7.07 1.17 -2.20
C LEU A 100 6.89 2.66 -2.43
N VAL A 101 5.76 3.06 -2.95
CA VAL A 101 5.28 4.43 -3.03
C VAL A 101 4.20 4.61 -1.99
N ALA A 102 4.23 5.68 -1.23
CA ALA A 102 3.15 6.02 -0.31
C ALA A 102 2.79 7.50 -0.44
N ASP A 103 1.50 7.77 -0.54
CA ASP A 103 0.90 9.09 -0.70
C ASP A 103 0.02 9.42 0.50
N ALA A 104 0.32 10.54 1.15
CA ALA A 104 -0.43 11.06 2.29
C ALA A 104 -1.50 12.04 1.81
N TYR A 105 -2.72 11.58 1.72
CA TYR A 105 -3.88 12.42 1.37
C TYR A 105 -4.30 13.29 2.56
N ASP A 106 -4.64 14.54 2.29
CA ASP A 106 -5.33 15.40 3.24
C ASP A 106 -6.56 14.68 3.80
N GLY A 107 -6.66 14.57 5.11
CA GLY A 107 -7.73 13.83 5.77
C GLY A 107 -9.13 14.34 5.46
N LYS A 108 -9.26 15.63 5.06
CA LYS A 108 -10.52 16.22 4.58
C LYS A 108 -10.99 15.57 3.27
N PHE A 109 -10.08 15.09 2.45
CA PHE A 109 -10.34 14.49 1.13
C PHE A 109 -10.26 12.96 1.18
N ILE A 110 -10.80 12.36 2.25
CA ILE A 110 -10.85 10.90 2.41
C ILE A 110 -11.68 10.21 1.34
N ARG A 111 -12.66 10.89 0.74
CA ARG A 111 -13.44 10.37 -0.38
C ARG A 111 -12.54 10.15 -1.59
N GLU A 112 -11.78 11.16 -1.97
CA GLU A 112 -10.82 11.12 -3.08
C GLU A 112 -9.77 10.04 -2.85
N ALA A 113 -9.23 9.92 -1.63
CA ALA A 113 -8.30 8.84 -1.29
C ALA A 113 -8.92 7.44 -1.45
N THR A 114 -10.20 7.28 -1.08
CA THR A 114 -10.92 6.01 -1.22
C THR A 114 -11.21 5.68 -2.68
N GLU A 115 -11.62 6.66 -3.47
CA GLU A 115 -11.88 6.51 -4.90
C GLU A 115 -10.58 6.22 -5.68
N ASP A 116 -9.48 6.90 -5.36
CA ASP A 116 -8.17 6.65 -5.98
C ASP A 116 -7.63 5.25 -5.64
N LEU A 117 -7.81 4.76 -4.40
CA LEU A 117 -7.54 3.36 -4.08
C LEU A 117 -8.25 2.41 -5.07
N LEU A 118 -9.55 2.63 -5.32
CA LEU A 118 -10.37 1.78 -6.19
C LEU A 118 -10.00 1.94 -7.68
N ARG A 119 -9.71 3.18 -8.13
CA ARG A 119 -9.18 3.44 -9.49
C ARG A 119 -7.85 2.73 -9.71
N TYR A 120 -6.93 2.82 -8.77
CA TYR A 120 -5.65 2.11 -8.87
C TYR A 120 -5.84 0.59 -8.84
N ALA A 121 -6.71 0.07 -7.99
CA ALA A 121 -7.05 -1.34 -7.95
C ALA A 121 -7.66 -1.84 -9.26
N SER A 122 -8.46 -1.01 -9.95
CA SER A 122 -9.05 -1.33 -11.26
C SER A 122 -8.05 -1.26 -12.43
N GLY A 123 -6.86 -0.68 -12.22
CA GLY A 123 -5.87 -0.43 -13.27
C GLY A 123 -6.00 0.93 -13.94
N ALA A 124 -6.96 1.74 -13.50
CA ALA A 124 -7.07 3.14 -13.96
C ALA A 124 -5.96 4.00 -13.33
N ASP A 125 -5.77 5.19 -13.90
CA ASP A 125 -4.91 6.25 -13.40
C ASP A 125 -3.46 5.78 -13.09
N PRO A 126 -2.72 5.32 -14.13
CA PRO A 126 -1.32 4.97 -13.97
C PRO A 126 -0.50 6.23 -13.61
N VAL A 127 0.29 6.13 -12.55
CA VAL A 127 1.14 7.22 -12.05
C VAL A 127 2.61 6.93 -12.35
N ARG A 128 3.33 7.90 -12.89
CA ARG A 128 4.78 7.80 -13.12
C ARG A 128 5.53 8.71 -12.15
N ILE A 129 6.36 8.11 -11.32
CA ILE A 129 7.08 8.82 -10.26
C ILE A 129 8.58 8.79 -10.56
N GLN A 130 9.21 9.97 -10.55
CA GLN A 130 10.66 10.08 -10.65
C GLN A 130 11.26 9.97 -9.23
N ALA A 131 12.13 8.98 -9.01
CA ALA A 131 12.84 8.81 -7.75
C ALA A 131 14.28 8.34 -8.00
N ASP A 132 15.25 9.12 -7.51
CA ASP A 132 16.69 8.88 -7.69
C ASP A 132 17.05 8.48 -9.12
N GLY A 133 16.59 9.26 -10.11
CA GLY A 133 16.85 9.07 -11.54
C GLY A 133 16.15 7.86 -12.19
N ARG A 134 15.16 7.28 -11.52
CA ARG A 134 14.36 6.14 -12.01
C ARG A 134 12.91 6.52 -12.15
N THR A 135 12.25 5.96 -13.16
CA THR A 135 10.80 6.07 -13.31
C THR A 135 10.14 4.84 -12.67
N ILE A 136 9.29 5.06 -11.68
CA ILE A 136 8.51 4.03 -11.00
C ILE A 136 7.06 4.12 -11.49
N ALA A 137 6.53 3.02 -11.99
CA ALA A 137 5.15 2.92 -12.46
C ALA A 137 4.24 2.51 -11.30
N ALA A 138 3.50 3.45 -10.74
CA ALA A 138 2.60 3.31 -9.60
C ALA A 138 1.13 3.56 -10.01
N GLY A 139 0.26 3.84 -9.07
CA GLY A 139 -1.17 3.98 -9.32
C GLY A 139 -1.73 2.70 -9.91
N GLY A 140 -2.56 2.80 -10.93
CA GLY A 140 -3.10 1.66 -11.68
C GLY A 140 -2.04 0.75 -12.32
N SER A 141 -0.76 1.16 -12.38
CA SER A 141 0.34 0.30 -12.84
C SER A 141 0.96 -0.56 -11.73
N ALA A 142 0.68 -0.31 -10.47
CA ALA A 142 1.26 -1.06 -9.35
C ALA A 142 0.80 -2.52 -9.31
N ASP A 143 1.51 -3.38 -8.60
CA ASP A 143 1.20 -4.80 -8.43
C ASP A 143 0.35 -5.05 -7.17
N LEU A 144 0.55 -4.24 -6.15
CA LEU A 144 -0.21 -4.24 -4.92
C LEU A 144 -0.63 -2.81 -4.59
N ILE A 145 -1.90 -2.63 -4.27
CA ILE A 145 -2.46 -1.36 -3.79
C ILE A 145 -2.83 -1.53 -2.31
N ALA A 146 -2.33 -0.64 -1.47
CA ALA A 146 -2.66 -0.68 -0.05
C ALA A 146 -3.38 0.60 0.40
N TYR A 147 -4.24 0.47 1.38
CA TYR A 147 -4.91 1.57 2.06
C TYR A 147 -4.59 1.55 3.55
N VAL A 148 -4.31 2.72 4.11
CA VAL A 148 -4.10 2.93 5.54
C VAL A 148 -4.88 4.16 5.97
N GLY A 149 -5.85 3.99 6.86
CA GLY A 149 -6.66 5.12 7.33
C GLY A 149 -7.98 4.73 7.95
N HIS A 150 -8.81 5.74 8.19
CA HIS A 150 -10.21 5.52 8.51
C HIS A 150 -10.95 4.88 7.32
N ASP A 151 -11.92 4.04 7.58
CA ASP A 151 -12.80 3.51 6.54
C ASP A 151 -13.82 4.57 6.14
N GLY A 152 -13.54 5.30 5.06
CA GLY A 152 -14.43 6.36 4.58
C GLY A 152 -15.80 5.84 4.14
N LEU A 153 -15.89 4.58 3.71
CA LEU A 153 -17.17 3.96 3.33
C LEU A 153 -18.11 3.72 4.51
N MET A 154 -17.66 3.93 5.74
CA MET A 154 -18.53 4.03 6.91
C MET A 154 -19.26 5.37 6.97
N ASP A 155 -18.69 6.43 6.37
CA ASP A 155 -19.19 7.80 6.44
C ASP A 155 -19.96 8.22 5.17
N PHE A 156 -19.63 7.64 4.00
CA PHE A 156 -20.23 7.99 2.72
C PHE A 156 -20.41 6.77 1.79
N ALA A 157 -21.34 6.90 0.85
CA ALA A 157 -21.48 5.96 -0.26
C ALA A 157 -20.70 6.45 -1.49
N LEU A 158 -20.21 5.50 -2.30
CA LEU A 158 -19.64 5.80 -3.61
C LEU A 158 -20.74 6.17 -4.61
N SER A 159 -20.44 7.10 -5.50
CA SER A 159 -21.35 7.55 -6.57
C SER A 159 -21.06 6.90 -7.93
N GLU A 160 -19.93 6.21 -8.06
CA GLU A 160 -19.47 5.58 -9.29
C GLU A 160 -18.98 4.15 -9.02
N GLU A 161 -18.89 3.36 -10.11
CA GLU A 161 -18.28 2.04 -10.11
C GLU A 161 -16.87 2.13 -10.69
N PHE A 162 -16.00 1.18 -10.30
CA PHE A 162 -14.60 1.14 -10.70
C PHE A 162 -14.28 -0.17 -11.44
N PRO A 163 -14.81 -0.35 -12.67
CA PRO A 163 -14.61 -1.59 -13.41
C PRO A 163 -13.15 -1.78 -13.81
N ALA A 164 -12.69 -3.03 -13.83
CA ALA A 164 -11.35 -3.38 -14.29
C ALA A 164 -11.06 -2.79 -15.68
N THR A 165 -9.95 -2.08 -15.83
CA THR A 165 -9.54 -1.44 -17.09
C THR A 165 -8.56 -2.28 -17.91
N ASP A 166 -7.96 -3.28 -17.28
CA ASP A 166 -7.02 -4.21 -17.91
C ASP A 166 -7.14 -5.63 -17.32
N ARG A 167 -6.24 -6.53 -17.73
CA ARG A 167 -6.20 -7.92 -17.24
C ARG A 167 -5.09 -8.17 -16.21
N LYS A 168 -4.41 -7.14 -15.76
CA LYS A 168 -3.37 -7.29 -14.76
C LYS A 168 -4.01 -7.70 -13.43
N ARG A 169 -3.52 -8.78 -12.84
CA ARG A 169 -3.91 -9.16 -11.48
C ARG A 169 -3.20 -8.23 -10.49
N ARG A 170 -3.99 -7.55 -9.69
CA ARG A 170 -3.51 -6.71 -8.57
C ARG A 170 -3.99 -7.30 -7.28
N GLU A 171 -3.19 -7.13 -6.25
CA GLU A 171 -3.57 -7.50 -4.90
C GLU A 171 -3.84 -6.23 -4.08
N THR A 172 -4.67 -6.36 -3.05
CA THR A 172 -4.98 -5.23 -2.18
C THR A 172 -4.77 -5.57 -0.71
N ILE A 173 -4.25 -4.61 0.05
CA ILE A 173 -4.20 -4.62 1.52
C ILE A 173 -5.01 -3.41 2.00
N ILE A 174 -6.08 -3.63 2.75
CA ILE A 174 -6.95 -2.54 3.23
C ILE A 174 -6.97 -2.54 4.76
N LEU A 175 -6.13 -1.71 5.36
CA LEU A 175 -6.02 -1.51 6.81
C LEU A 175 -6.90 -0.33 7.23
N ALA A 176 -8.17 -0.63 7.43
CA ALA A 176 -9.21 0.27 7.90
C ALA A 176 -10.21 -0.53 8.75
N CYS A 177 -11.04 0.13 9.54
CA CYS A 177 -12.04 -0.55 10.37
C CYS A 177 -13.05 -1.32 9.51
N ILE A 178 -13.26 -2.61 9.82
CA ILE A 178 -14.28 -3.48 9.17
C ILE A 178 -14.19 -3.46 7.63
N SER A 179 -12.99 -3.27 7.07
CA SER A 179 -12.79 -3.01 5.65
C SER A 179 -13.31 -4.12 4.74
N LYS A 180 -13.29 -5.39 5.19
CA LYS A 180 -13.89 -6.49 4.43
C LYS A 180 -15.36 -6.25 4.11
N ARG A 181 -16.12 -5.72 5.07
CA ARG A 181 -17.56 -5.48 4.89
C ARG A 181 -17.83 -4.35 3.90
N TYR A 182 -17.11 -3.24 4.03
CA TYR A 182 -17.41 -2.03 3.28
C TYR A 182 -16.76 -2.01 1.90
N PHE A 183 -15.56 -2.55 1.76
CA PHE A 183 -14.84 -2.58 0.49
C PHE A 183 -15.13 -3.81 -0.38
N ALA A 184 -15.82 -4.86 0.12
CA ALA A 184 -16.00 -6.09 -0.63
C ALA A 184 -16.71 -5.89 -1.98
N GLU A 185 -17.79 -5.13 -2.02
CA GLU A 185 -18.55 -4.88 -3.25
C GLU A 185 -17.78 -4.00 -4.23
N PRO A 186 -17.35 -2.77 -3.86
CA PRO A 186 -16.62 -1.92 -4.79
C PRO A 186 -15.30 -2.54 -5.26
N LEU A 187 -14.61 -3.31 -4.42
CA LEU A 187 -13.37 -3.98 -4.83
C LEU A 187 -13.62 -5.11 -5.85
N ARG A 188 -14.76 -5.79 -5.81
CA ARG A 188 -15.09 -6.82 -6.82
C ARG A 188 -15.13 -6.26 -8.23
N SER A 189 -15.69 -5.08 -8.44
CA SER A 189 -15.77 -4.44 -9.74
C SER A 189 -14.38 -4.14 -10.31
N THR A 190 -13.39 -3.87 -9.47
CA THR A 190 -12.02 -3.54 -9.90
C THR A 190 -11.26 -4.73 -10.47
N GLY A 191 -11.68 -5.97 -10.20
CA GLY A 191 -10.95 -7.19 -10.58
C GLY A 191 -9.71 -7.47 -9.72
N ALA A 192 -9.38 -6.62 -8.75
CA ALA A 192 -8.29 -6.87 -7.81
C ALA A 192 -8.65 -7.94 -6.78
N SER A 193 -7.65 -8.60 -6.22
CA SER A 193 -7.82 -9.66 -5.22
C SER A 193 -7.46 -9.15 -3.83
N PRO A 194 -8.33 -9.30 -2.82
CA PRO A 194 -7.98 -8.91 -1.46
C PRO A 194 -6.96 -9.88 -0.87
N LEU A 195 -5.74 -9.39 -0.64
CA LEU A 195 -4.67 -10.12 0.03
C LEU A 195 -4.85 -10.07 1.55
N LEU A 196 -5.22 -8.88 2.08
CA LEU A 196 -5.43 -8.69 3.51
C LEU A 196 -6.43 -7.54 3.75
N TRP A 197 -7.40 -7.77 4.60
CA TRP A 197 -8.35 -6.76 5.08
C TRP A 197 -8.80 -7.10 6.50
N THR A 198 -9.69 -6.29 7.09
CA THR A 198 -10.10 -6.41 8.48
C THR A 198 -11.57 -6.74 8.63
N THR A 199 -11.89 -7.48 9.67
CA THR A 199 -13.26 -7.87 10.04
C THR A 199 -13.82 -7.08 11.22
N GLY A 200 -13.00 -6.28 11.90
CA GLY A 200 -13.34 -5.51 13.09
C GLY A 200 -12.68 -4.14 13.11
N LEU A 201 -12.87 -3.42 14.22
CA LEU A 201 -12.21 -2.13 14.46
C LEU A 201 -10.71 -2.34 14.65
N MET A 202 -9.90 -1.44 14.08
CA MET A 202 -8.45 -1.52 14.18
C MET A 202 -7.79 -0.16 14.33
N ALA A 203 -6.53 -0.17 14.77
CA ALA A 203 -5.59 0.94 14.62
C ALA A 203 -4.76 0.70 13.33
N PRO A 204 -4.99 1.45 12.24
CA PRO A 204 -4.32 1.24 10.96
C PRO A 204 -2.91 1.85 10.95
N GLU A 205 -2.05 1.33 11.81
CA GLU A 205 -0.66 1.79 11.92
C GLU A 205 0.30 0.90 11.12
N ALA A 206 1.44 1.46 10.73
CA ALA A 206 2.33 0.94 9.70
C ALA A 206 3.03 -0.39 10.05
N TYR A 207 3.12 -0.79 11.32
CA TYR A 207 3.75 -2.07 11.69
C TYR A 207 3.00 -3.28 11.09
N THR A 208 1.67 -3.19 10.99
CA THR A 208 0.84 -4.23 10.35
C THR A 208 1.12 -4.28 8.85
N LEU A 209 1.10 -3.12 8.18
CA LEU A 209 1.41 -3.01 6.76
C LEU A 209 2.81 -3.56 6.46
N ARG A 210 3.83 -3.15 7.22
CA ARG A 210 5.20 -3.60 7.00
C ARG A 210 5.32 -5.11 7.14
N ALA A 211 4.74 -5.70 8.18
CA ALA A 211 4.78 -7.14 8.39
C ALA A 211 4.12 -7.93 7.24
N ALA A 212 2.98 -7.45 6.74
CA ALA A 212 2.31 -8.03 5.58
C ALA A 212 3.16 -7.89 4.31
N LEU A 213 3.75 -6.71 4.06
CA LEU A 213 4.61 -6.46 2.89
C LEU A 213 5.89 -7.31 2.90
N GLU A 214 6.49 -7.57 4.06
CA GLU A 214 7.64 -8.48 4.15
C GLU A 214 7.29 -9.90 3.66
N GLY A 215 6.10 -10.40 4.02
CA GLY A 215 5.60 -11.68 3.50
C GLY A 215 5.35 -11.63 1.99
N TRP A 216 4.73 -10.56 1.51
CA TRP A 216 4.46 -10.37 0.09
C TRP A 216 5.75 -10.26 -0.76
N VAL A 217 6.74 -9.52 -0.27
CA VAL A 217 8.06 -9.41 -0.92
C VAL A 217 8.70 -10.77 -1.09
N ARG A 218 8.59 -11.64 -0.10
CA ARG A 218 9.12 -13.01 -0.09
C ARG A 218 8.29 -14.01 -0.88
N GLY A 219 7.12 -13.62 -1.39
CA GLY A 219 6.20 -14.51 -2.10
C GLY A 219 5.54 -15.56 -1.19
N GLU A 220 5.32 -15.22 0.08
CA GLU A 220 4.64 -16.11 1.03
C GLU A 220 3.15 -16.26 0.69
N THR A 221 2.54 -17.31 1.23
CA THR A 221 1.10 -17.52 1.05
C THR A 221 0.27 -16.46 1.76
N ALA A 222 -0.96 -16.22 1.30
CA ALA A 222 -1.87 -15.28 1.95
C ALA A 222 -2.07 -15.58 3.44
N ALA A 223 -2.16 -16.87 3.82
CA ALA A 223 -2.28 -17.28 5.22
C ALA A 223 -1.01 -16.93 6.05
N ALA A 224 0.17 -17.03 5.48
CA ALA A 224 1.40 -16.63 6.16
C ALA A 224 1.49 -15.10 6.32
N ILE A 225 1.03 -14.35 5.33
CA ILE A 225 0.95 -12.88 5.37
C ILE A 225 -0.06 -12.42 6.43
N ASP A 226 -1.22 -13.07 6.51
CA ASP A 226 -2.23 -12.85 7.56
C ASP A 226 -1.65 -13.07 8.96
N GLU A 227 -0.96 -14.19 9.17
CA GLU A 227 -0.32 -14.48 10.47
C GLU A 227 0.75 -13.44 10.82
N ARG A 228 1.55 -12.96 9.84
CA ARG A 228 2.51 -11.87 10.07
C ARG A 228 1.82 -10.60 10.55
N ALA A 229 0.73 -10.23 9.89
CA ALA A 229 -0.07 -9.06 10.24
C ALA A 229 -0.65 -9.20 11.65
N ALA A 230 -1.23 -10.36 11.99
CA ALA A 230 -1.78 -10.63 13.31
C ALA A 230 -0.74 -10.60 14.42
N VAL A 231 0.43 -11.21 14.21
CA VAL A 231 1.54 -11.18 15.17
C VAL A 231 2.04 -9.76 15.39
N ALA A 232 2.26 -8.99 14.31
CA ALA A 232 2.67 -7.60 14.42
C ALA A 232 1.61 -6.76 15.15
N TYR A 233 0.35 -6.88 14.77
CA TYR A 233 -0.74 -6.17 15.42
C TYR A 233 -0.80 -6.47 16.92
N ASN A 234 -0.76 -7.74 17.31
CA ASN A 234 -0.74 -8.13 18.74
C ASN A 234 0.50 -7.60 19.47
N THR A 235 1.65 -7.54 18.81
CA THR A 235 2.89 -7.04 19.43
C THR A 235 2.75 -5.59 19.89
N TYR A 236 2.08 -4.76 19.10
CA TYR A 236 1.89 -3.34 19.40
C TYR A 236 0.61 -3.05 20.18
N GLN A 237 -0.52 -3.66 19.80
CA GLN A 237 -1.83 -3.38 20.41
C GLN A 237 -2.12 -4.21 21.68
N LYS A 238 -1.35 -5.29 21.94
CA LYS A 238 -1.51 -6.15 23.13
C LYS A 238 -2.92 -6.72 23.29
N CYS A 239 -3.64 -6.95 22.19
CA CYS A 239 -5.03 -7.42 22.21
C CYS A 239 -5.19 -8.93 22.35
N GLY A 240 -4.10 -9.66 22.47
CA GLY A 240 -4.06 -11.12 22.46
C GLY A 240 -4.02 -11.68 21.02
N LEU A 241 -3.14 -12.68 20.80
CA LEU A 241 -2.90 -13.21 19.46
C LEU A 241 -4.17 -13.81 18.82
N THR A 242 -5.02 -14.47 19.62
CA THR A 242 -6.31 -15.00 19.14
C THR A 242 -7.23 -13.87 18.65
N GLY A 243 -7.27 -12.75 19.35
CA GLY A 243 -8.04 -11.57 18.92
C GLY A 243 -7.47 -10.96 17.63
N ALA A 244 -6.16 -10.83 17.56
CA ALA A 244 -5.47 -10.32 16.36
C ALA A 244 -5.70 -11.21 15.13
N ARG A 245 -5.62 -12.55 15.27
CA ARG A 245 -5.91 -13.49 14.17
C ARG A 245 -7.36 -13.44 13.68
N ARG A 246 -8.32 -13.09 14.55
CA ARG A 246 -9.72 -12.91 14.14
C ARG A 246 -9.99 -11.58 13.47
N LEU A 247 -9.09 -10.61 13.66
CA LEU A 247 -9.23 -9.28 13.10
C LEU A 247 -8.95 -9.25 11.60
N PHE A 248 -8.02 -10.07 11.13
CA PHE A 248 -7.61 -10.09 9.72
C PHE A 248 -8.29 -11.21 8.95
N ALA A 249 -8.37 -11.05 7.66
CA ALA A 249 -8.87 -12.04 6.71
C ALA A 249 -8.16 -11.89 5.36
N THR A 250 -8.11 -12.98 4.60
CA THR A 250 -7.58 -13.04 3.24
C THR A 250 -8.67 -13.53 2.27
N GLY A 251 -8.54 -13.17 1.00
CA GLY A 251 -9.52 -13.60 -0.02
C GLY A 251 -10.93 -13.03 0.21
N TRP A 252 -11.85 -13.49 -0.60
CA TRP A 252 -13.27 -13.08 -0.58
C TRP A 252 -14.07 -13.74 0.53
#